data_2ad7534bd2a1f87c03f668f5947113ca
#
_entry.id   2ad7534bd2a1f87c03f668f5947113ca
#
_cell.length_a   1.000
_cell.length_b   1.000
_cell.length_c   1.000
_cell.angle_alpha   90.00
_cell.angle_beta   90.00
_cell.angle_gamma   90.00
#
_symmetry.space_group_name_H-M   'P 1'
#
loop_
_entity.id
_entity.type
_entity.pdbx_description
1 polymer ?
#
loop_
_entity_poly.entity_id
_entity_poly.type
_entity_poly.pdbx_seq_one_letter_code
_entity_poly.pdbx_strand_id
1 'polypeptide(L)'
;EERRNKSVNYNEFMKNVEEFVFAESQPEKADIIFVPGNGFPDMAEKAASLYREGYAPYILPSGRYSITLGKFAGVQSKKEIYGGDYETEWEFLKNVLLKNGVPEEAILREDQATFTYENAIFSRQVTDLHKIQVKKAILCCKTYHARRSLMYYQILYPETVIMVCPACPDGITRENWRETETGVEAVTGEI
;
A
#
# COMPACT_ATOMS: atom_id res chain seq x y z
N GLU A 1 -20.06 -35.98 -29.01
CA GLU A 1 -19.89 -34.89 -27.98
C GLU A 1 -18.40 -34.78 -27.65
N GLU A 2 -17.69 -33.99 -28.46
CA GLU A 2 -16.29 -33.64 -28.24
C GLU A 2 -16.19 -32.70 -27.04
N ARG A 3 -15.80 -33.21 -25.88
CA ARG A 3 -15.24 -32.38 -24.81
C ARG A 3 -13.94 -31.79 -25.35
N ARG A 4 -14.01 -30.57 -25.89
CA ARG A 4 -12.83 -29.76 -26.18
C ARG A 4 -12.11 -29.52 -24.84
N ASN A 5 -11.07 -30.35 -24.61
CA ASN A 5 -10.10 -30.15 -23.58
C ASN A 5 -9.33 -28.86 -23.96
N LYS A 6 -9.83 -27.67 -23.52
CA LYS A 6 -9.07 -26.45 -23.66
C LYS A 6 -7.87 -26.59 -22.72
N SER A 7 -6.73 -26.99 -23.28
CA SER A 7 -5.47 -26.89 -22.56
C SER A 7 -5.35 -25.44 -22.09
N VAL A 8 -5.26 -25.25 -20.78
CA VAL A 8 -5.02 -23.92 -20.21
C VAL A 8 -3.71 -23.42 -20.81
N ASN A 9 -3.76 -22.31 -21.53
CA ASN A 9 -2.54 -21.68 -22.03
C ASN A 9 -1.81 -21.09 -20.81
N TYR A 10 -0.76 -21.75 -20.36
CA TYR A 10 0.01 -21.37 -19.19
C TYR A 10 0.48 -19.91 -19.26
N ASN A 11 0.93 -19.45 -20.41
CA ASN A 11 1.39 -18.08 -20.59
C ASN A 11 0.25 -17.06 -20.44
N GLU A 12 -0.93 -17.39 -20.97
CA GLU A 12 -2.12 -16.55 -20.81
C GLU A 12 -2.59 -16.52 -19.34
N PHE A 13 -2.58 -17.66 -18.67
CA PHE A 13 -2.89 -17.75 -17.25
C PHE A 13 -1.93 -16.87 -16.40
N MET A 14 -0.61 -17.00 -16.63
CA MET A 14 0.38 -16.21 -15.90
C MET A 14 0.24 -14.72 -16.17
N LYS A 15 -0.02 -14.33 -17.42
CA LYS A 15 -0.30 -12.94 -17.76
C LYS A 15 -1.53 -12.39 -17.00
N ASN A 16 -2.60 -13.17 -16.92
CA ASN A 16 -3.81 -12.77 -16.18
C ASN A 16 -3.52 -12.61 -14.67
N VAL A 17 -2.70 -13.49 -14.08
CA VAL A 17 -2.25 -13.37 -12.69
C VAL A 17 -1.46 -12.06 -12.49
N GLU A 18 -0.51 -11.78 -13.36
CA GLU A 18 0.31 -10.58 -13.31
C GLU A 18 -0.53 -9.29 -13.46
N GLU A 19 -1.46 -9.26 -14.41
CA GLU A 19 -2.38 -8.14 -14.61
C GLU A 19 -3.32 -7.95 -13.43
N PHE A 20 -3.73 -9.03 -12.78
CA PHE A 20 -4.57 -8.96 -11.60
C PHE A 20 -3.79 -8.44 -10.39
N VAL A 21 -2.66 -9.07 -10.04
CA VAL A 21 -1.93 -8.80 -8.79
C VAL A 21 -1.24 -7.43 -8.81
N PHE A 22 -0.49 -7.14 -9.88
CA PHE A 22 0.33 -5.92 -9.98
C PHE A 22 -0.46 -4.74 -10.55
N ALA A 23 -1.46 -4.30 -9.77
CA ALA A 23 -2.23 -3.11 -10.13
C ALA A 23 -1.37 -1.85 -9.99
N GLU A 24 -1.33 -1.04 -11.05
CA GLU A 24 -0.59 0.21 -11.08
C GLU A 24 -1.34 1.26 -11.92
N SER A 25 -1.25 2.52 -11.53
CA SER A 25 -1.86 3.65 -12.20
C SER A 25 -0.89 4.83 -12.28
N GLN A 26 -1.07 5.69 -13.28
CA GLN A 26 -0.43 7.00 -13.27
C GLN A 26 -1.13 7.89 -12.23
N PRO A 27 -0.39 8.65 -11.41
CA PRO A 27 -0.98 9.55 -10.43
C PRO A 27 -1.63 10.76 -11.10
N GLU A 28 -2.79 11.15 -10.56
CA GLU A 28 -3.45 12.41 -10.84
C GLU A 28 -3.64 13.19 -9.54
N LYS A 29 -4.02 14.48 -9.62
CA LYS A 29 -4.40 15.25 -8.45
C LYS A 29 -5.52 14.56 -7.68
N ALA A 30 -5.32 14.40 -6.38
CA ALA A 30 -6.19 13.66 -5.48
C ALA A 30 -6.45 14.44 -4.19
N ASP A 31 -7.40 13.98 -3.40
CA ASP A 31 -7.76 14.58 -2.13
C ASP A 31 -6.85 14.09 -0.98
N ILE A 32 -6.30 12.87 -1.13
CA ILE A 32 -5.49 12.22 -0.10
C ILE A 32 -4.58 11.14 -0.70
N ILE A 33 -3.46 10.86 -0.01
CA ILE A 33 -2.59 9.71 -0.27
C ILE A 33 -2.71 8.75 0.91
N PHE A 34 -3.09 7.50 0.66
CA PHE A 34 -3.11 6.42 1.65
C PHE A 34 -1.81 5.63 1.63
N VAL A 35 -1.28 5.32 2.82
CA VAL A 35 -0.10 4.47 3.00
C VAL A 35 -0.42 3.39 4.04
N PRO A 36 -0.90 2.20 3.64
CA PRO A 36 -1.17 1.11 4.56
C PRO A 36 0.05 0.69 5.37
N GLY A 37 -0.17 0.29 6.62
CA GLY A 37 0.85 -0.07 7.59
C GLY A 37 1.83 -1.14 7.12
N ASN A 38 3.10 -0.92 7.39
CA ASN A 38 4.20 -1.83 7.09
C ASN A 38 5.52 -1.33 7.71
N GLY A 39 6.57 -2.16 7.67
CA GLY A 39 7.91 -1.83 8.18
C GLY A 39 8.91 -1.30 7.14
N PHE A 40 8.51 -1.05 5.91
CA PHE A 40 9.41 -0.55 4.85
C PHE A 40 9.16 0.95 4.60
N PRO A 41 10.21 1.79 4.48
CA PRO A 41 10.04 3.22 4.27
C PRO A 41 9.59 3.59 2.85
N ASP A 42 9.79 2.73 1.87
CA ASP A 42 9.68 3.01 0.43
C ASP A 42 8.30 3.54 0.01
N MET A 43 7.22 3.01 0.61
CA MET A 43 5.86 3.48 0.33
C MET A 43 5.63 4.90 0.85
N ALA A 44 6.16 5.22 2.05
CA ALA A 44 6.06 6.57 2.61
C ALA A 44 6.98 7.55 1.89
N GLU A 45 8.17 7.13 1.43
CA GLU A 45 9.04 7.94 0.57
C GLU A 45 8.35 8.28 -0.76
N LYS A 46 7.67 7.29 -1.38
CA LYS A 46 6.86 7.50 -2.59
C LYS A 46 5.74 8.49 -2.33
N ALA A 47 5.00 8.34 -1.23
CA ALA A 47 3.93 9.24 -0.83
C ALA A 47 4.45 10.68 -0.58
N ALA A 48 5.61 10.83 0.07
CA ALA A 48 6.25 12.11 0.30
C ALA A 48 6.67 12.79 -1.02
N SER A 49 7.19 12.03 -2.00
CA SER A 49 7.50 12.58 -3.33
C SER A 49 6.24 13.12 -4.00
N LEU A 50 5.17 12.34 -4.04
CA LEU A 50 3.89 12.75 -4.63
C LEU A 50 3.30 13.97 -3.90
N TYR A 51 3.41 14.04 -2.58
CA TYR A 51 3.00 15.21 -1.80
C TYR A 51 3.77 16.46 -2.22
N ARG A 52 5.11 16.42 -2.26
CA ARG A 52 5.95 17.55 -2.66
C ARG A 52 5.70 18.01 -4.10
N GLU A 53 5.31 17.10 -4.97
CA GLU A 53 4.87 17.39 -6.33
C GLU A 53 3.44 17.96 -6.38
N GLY A 54 2.79 18.06 -5.20
CA GLY A 54 1.47 18.67 -5.02
C GLY A 54 0.33 17.79 -5.53
N TYR A 55 0.46 16.46 -5.54
CA TYR A 55 -0.61 15.57 -5.96
C TYR A 55 -1.78 15.51 -4.98
N ALA A 56 -1.54 15.68 -3.68
CA ALA A 56 -2.61 15.73 -2.70
C ALA A 56 -2.23 16.60 -1.48
N PRO A 57 -3.19 17.20 -0.76
CA PRO A 57 -2.93 18.03 0.40
C PRO A 57 -2.66 17.24 1.68
N TYR A 58 -3.06 15.97 1.74
CA TYR A 58 -2.94 15.12 2.93
C TYR A 58 -2.34 13.77 2.61
N ILE A 59 -1.62 13.22 3.61
CA ILE A 59 -1.17 11.82 3.61
C ILE A 59 -1.74 11.16 4.86
N LEU A 60 -2.29 9.96 4.70
CA LEU A 60 -2.78 9.13 5.79
C LEU A 60 -1.99 7.81 5.84
N PRO A 61 -0.86 7.79 6.57
CA PRO A 61 -0.26 6.53 6.97
C PRO A 61 -1.18 5.84 7.99
N SER A 62 -1.27 4.52 7.93
CA SER A 62 -2.12 3.76 8.84
C SER A 62 -1.36 2.56 9.41
N GLY A 63 -1.82 2.05 10.55
CA GLY A 63 -1.34 0.82 11.13
C GLY A 63 -0.75 0.94 12.52
N ARG A 64 -1.17 -0.01 13.37
CA ARG A 64 -0.59 -0.20 14.70
C ARG A 64 0.57 -1.18 14.62
N TYR A 65 0.28 -2.45 14.39
CA TYR A 65 1.23 -3.54 14.21
C TYR A 65 0.48 -4.81 13.77
N SER A 66 1.20 -5.79 13.23
CA SER A 66 0.58 -7.07 12.87
C SER A 66 0.00 -7.77 14.10
N ILE A 67 -1.28 -8.16 14.05
CA ILE A 67 -1.96 -8.91 15.11
C ILE A 67 -1.23 -10.22 15.49
N THR A 68 -0.59 -10.86 14.51
CA THR A 68 0.16 -12.11 14.74
C THR A 68 1.43 -11.91 15.55
N LEU A 69 2.04 -10.72 15.47
CA LEU A 69 3.27 -10.39 16.21
C LEU A 69 2.98 -9.67 17.53
N GLY A 70 1.82 -9.05 17.70
CA GLY A 70 1.44 -8.28 18.88
C GLY A 70 2.29 -7.05 19.17
N LYS A 71 3.19 -6.69 18.26
CA LYS A 71 4.08 -5.52 18.32
C LYS A 71 4.53 -5.13 16.90
N PHE A 72 5.03 -3.91 16.76
CA PHE A 72 5.69 -3.49 15.51
C PHE A 72 6.94 -4.35 15.25
N ALA A 73 7.03 -4.89 14.04
CA ALA A 73 8.13 -5.78 13.64
C ALA A 73 9.49 -5.05 13.50
N GLY A 74 9.48 -3.72 13.64
CA GLY A 74 10.64 -2.87 13.42
C GLY A 74 10.87 -2.51 11.95
N VAL A 75 11.81 -1.61 11.74
CA VAL A 75 12.20 -1.11 10.41
C VAL A 75 12.86 -2.22 9.61
N GLN A 76 12.36 -2.50 8.40
CA GLN A 76 12.78 -3.63 7.58
C GLN A 76 13.91 -3.29 6.60
N SER A 77 14.05 -2.02 6.20
CA SER A 77 15.12 -1.54 5.31
C SER A 77 15.55 -0.12 5.67
N LYS A 78 16.71 0.34 5.18
CA LYS A 78 17.24 1.70 5.38
C LYS A 78 17.32 2.08 6.88
N LYS A 79 17.73 1.13 7.73
CA LYS A 79 17.81 1.30 9.20
C LYS A 79 18.76 2.41 9.61
N GLU A 80 19.79 2.66 8.83
CA GLU A 80 20.76 3.74 9.02
C GLU A 80 20.12 5.14 8.89
N ILE A 81 19.01 5.24 8.17
CA ILE A 81 18.27 6.49 7.96
C ILE A 81 17.07 6.58 8.89
N TYR A 82 16.27 5.49 8.99
CA TYR A 82 14.98 5.47 9.64
C TYR A 82 14.91 4.61 10.90
N GLY A 83 16.06 4.04 11.34
CA GLY A 83 16.11 3.27 12.57
C GLY A 83 15.66 4.09 13.77
N GLY A 84 14.98 3.44 14.72
CA GLY A 84 14.44 4.03 15.94
C GLY A 84 13.50 3.06 16.63
N ASP A 85 13.08 3.44 17.84
CA ASP A 85 12.09 2.71 18.62
C ASP A 85 10.71 3.31 18.29
N TYR A 86 9.86 2.50 17.64
CA TYR A 86 8.49 2.86 17.29
C TYR A 86 7.53 1.85 17.90
N GLU A 87 6.47 2.31 18.49
CA GLU A 87 5.41 1.45 19.03
C GLU A 87 4.46 0.97 17.93
N THR A 88 4.28 1.79 16.87
CA THR A 88 3.33 1.53 15.80
C THR A 88 3.94 1.71 14.40
N GLU A 89 3.33 1.08 13.40
CA GLU A 89 3.64 1.30 11.99
C GLU A 89 3.38 2.77 11.61
N TRP A 90 2.32 3.37 12.15
CA TRP A 90 2.02 4.78 11.94
C TRP A 90 3.15 5.72 12.40
N GLU A 91 3.71 5.50 13.61
CA GLU A 91 4.83 6.32 14.11
C GLU A 91 6.05 6.23 13.20
N PHE A 92 6.37 5.01 12.77
CA PHE A 92 7.45 4.77 11.82
C PHE A 92 7.20 5.50 10.50
N LEU A 93 6.04 5.29 9.87
CA LEU A 93 5.71 5.90 8.58
C LEU A 93 5.63 7.44 8.69
N LYS A 94 5.09 7.98 9.79
CA LYS A 94 5.12 9.42 10.07
C LYS A 94 6.56 9.95 10.11
N ASN A 95 7.47 9.26 10.80
CA ASN A 95 8.87 9.69 10.86
C ASN A 95 9.52 9.69 9.45
N VAL A 96 9.22 8.70 8.62
CA VAL A 96 9.69 8.67 7.22
C VAL A 96 9.16 9.89 6.47
N LEU A 97 7.88 10.20 6.57
CA LEU A 97 7.26 11.35 5.90
C LEU A 97 7.89 12.68 6.33
N LEU A 98 8.05 12.89 7.65
CA LEU A 98 8.68 14.10 8.20
C LEU A 98 10.12 14.28 7.70
N LYS A 99 10.92 13.21 7.71
CA LYS A 99 12.30 13.24 7.18
C LYS A 99 12.37 13.52 5.68
N ASN A 100 11.29 13.24 4.95
CA ASN A 100 11.17 13.53 3.52
C ASN A 100 10.45 14.86 3.22
N GLY A 101 10.31 15.74 4.23
CA GLY A 101 9.84 17.12 4.05
C GLY A 101 8.33 17.27 3.97
N VAL A 102 7.55 16.29 4.42
CA VAL A 102 6.10 16.44 4.58
C VAL A 102 5.85 17.14 5.93
N PRO A 103 5.12 18.27 5.96
CA PRO A 103 4.81 18.96 7.22
C PRO A 103 3.84 18.15 8.07
N GLU A 104 3.95 18.25 9.41
CA GLU A 104 3.18 17.44 10.35
C GLU A 104 1.67 17.61 10.18
N GLU A 105 1.23 18.83 9.90
CA GLU A 105 -0.19 19.16 9.69
C GLU A 105 -0.82 18.51 8.46
N ALA A 106 0.00 18.01 7.51
CA ALA A 106 -0.47 17.26 6.34
C ALA A 106 -0.56 15.75 6.60
N ILE A 107 -0.06 15.27 7.76
CA ILE A 107 0.00 13.84 8.10
C ILE A 107 -1.14 13.51 9.06
N LEU A 108 -2.14 12.77 8.57
CA LEU A 108 -3.25 12.32 9.41
C LEU A 108 -2.85 11.10 10.25
N ARG A 109 -3.60 10.82 11.33
CA ARG A 109 -3.29 9.74 12.25
C ARG A 109 -4.28 8.60 12.17
N GLU A 110 -3.76 7.37 11.89
CA GLU A 110 -4.44 6.11 12.07
C GLU A 110 -3.43 5.09 12.65
N ASP A 111 -3.52 4.78 13.93
CA ASP A 111 -2.58 3.94 14.67
C ASP A 111 -3.26 2.75 15.40
N GLN A 112 -4.42 2.31 14.90
CA GLN A 112 -5.20 1.23 15.52
C GLN A 112 -5.21 -0.05 14.70
N ALA A 113 -5.07 0.03 13.37
CA ALA A 113 -5.17 -1.12 12.47
C ALA A 113 -4.11 -2.19 12.78
N THR A 114 -4.53 -3.45 12.84
CA THR A 114 -3.67 -4.61 13.12
C THR A 114 -3.59 -5.61 11.97
N PHE A 115 -4.35 -5.40 10.90
CA PHE A 115 -4.28 -6.16 9.66
C PHE A 115 -4.79 -5.34 8.45
N THR A 116 -4.53 -5.82 7.25
CA THR A 116 -4.67 -5.03 6.01
C THR A 116 -6.06 -4.41 5.81
N TYR A 117 -7.14 -5.15 6.10
CA TYR A 117 -8.48 -4.61 5.91
C TYR A 117 -8.83 -3.50 6.92
N GLU A 118 -8.32 -3.60 8.15
CA GLU A 118 -8.51 -2.54 9.15
C GLU A 118 -7.82 -1.23 8.74
N ASN A 119 -6.70 -1.28 8.00
CA ASN A 119 -6.11 -0.06 7.45
C ASN A 119 -7.13 0.74 6.62
N ALA A 120 -7.93 0.06 5.79
CA ALA A 120 -8.97 0.72 5.00
C ALA A 120 -10.15 1.19 5.87
N ILE A 121 -10.63 0.36 6.82
CA ILE A 121 -11.75 0.69 7.73
C ILE A 121 -11.42 1.93 8.53
N PHE A 122 -10.27 1.95 9.22
CA PHE A 122 -9.92 3.06 10.09
C PHE A 122 -9.47 4.29 9.31
N SER A 123 -8.86 4.12 8.13
CA SER A 123 -8.64 5.25 7.21
C SER A 123 -9.96 5.93 6.83
N ARG A 124 -11.03 5.15 6.59
CA ARG A 124 -12.36 5.71 6.32
C ARG A 124 -12.90 6.50 7.51
N GLN A 125 -12.77 5.98 8.72
CA GLN A 125 -13.18 6.69 9.95
C GLN A 125 -12.40 8.00 10.13
N VAL A 126 -11.10 8.01 9.85
CA VAL A 126 -10.27 9.22 9.93
C VAL A 126 -10.73 10.27 8.91
N THR A 127 -10.94 9.89 7.65
CA THR A 127 -11.39 10.85 6.62
C THR A 127 -12.79 11.39 6.93
N ASP A 128 -13.69 10.57 7.46
CA ASP A 128 -15.02 11.01 7.89
C ASP A 128 -14.94 11.99 9.09
N LEU A 129 -14.10 11.70 10.10
CA LEU A 129 -13.87 12.56 11.24
C LEU A 129 -13.33 13.94 10.83
N HIS A 130 -12.40 13.97 9.89
CA HIS A 130 -11.82 15.20 9.34
C HIS A 130 -12.71 15.85 8.27
N LYS A 131 -13.86 15.27 7.93
CA LYS A 131 -14.79 15.75 6.90
C LYS A 131 -14.14 15.89 5.51
N ILE A 132 -13.18 15.03 5.20
CA ILE A 132 -12.51 15.00 3.91
C ILE A 132 -13.38 14.21 2.93
N GLN A 133 -13.88 14.88 1.90
CA GLN A 133 -14.59 14.23 0.80
C GLN A 133 -13.58 13.63 -0.18
N VAL A 134 -13.40 12.33 -0.12
CA VAL A 134 -12.44 11.62 -0.97
C VAL A 134 -13.09 11.22 -2.30
N LYS A 135 -12.93 12.05 -3.32
CA LYS A 135 -13.35 11.76 -4.70
C LYS A 135 -12.27 11.04 -5.48
N LYS A 136 -11.02 11.43 -5.26
CA LYS A 136 -9.84 10.77 -5.81
C LYS A 136 -8.83 10.51 -4.69
N ALA A 137 -8.21 9.34 -4.71
CA ALA A 137 -7.16 8.99 -3.77
C ALA A 137 -5.98 8.35 -4.49
N ILE A 138 -4.78 8.50 -3.92
CA ILE A 138 -3.60 7.74 -4.31
C ILE A 138 -3.34 6.71 -3.22
N LEU A 139 -3.02 5.47 -3.60
CA LEU A 139 -2.70 4.37 -2.69
C LEU A 139 -1.26 3.93 -2.93
N CYS A 140 -0.38 4.19 -1.94
CA CYS A 140 1.02 3.78 -1.97
C CYS A 140 1.20 2.50 -1.15
N CYS A 141 1.38 1.38 -1.81
CA CYS A 141 1.54 0.05 -1.21
C CYS A 141 2.66 -0.73 -1.90
N LYS A 142 2.95 -1.96 -1.46
CA LYS A 142 3.90 -2.84 -2.16
C LYS A 142 3.35 -3.28 -3.52
N THR A 143 4.24 -3.49 -4.47
CA THR A 143 3.93 -3.92 -5.85
C THR A 143 2.98 -5.12 -5.90
N TYR A 144 3.34 -6.24 -5.29
CA TYR A 144 2.52 -7.47 -5.31
C TYR A 144 1.29 -7.40 -4.40
N HIS A 145 1.25 -6.48 -3.42
CA HIS A 145 0.12 -6.26 -2.51
C HIS A 145 -0.92 -5.27 -3.07
N ALA A 146 -0.68 -4.75 -4.27
CA ALA A 146 -1.42 -3.66 -4.87
C ALA A 146 -2.91 -3.98 -5.08
N ARG A 147 -3.23 -5.13 -5.65
CA ARG A 147 -4.63 -5.53 -5.89
C ARG A 147 -5.41 -5.70 -4.61
N ARG A 148 -4.88 -6.42 -3.62
CA ARG A 148 -5.57 -6.66 -2.36
C ARG A 148 -5.80 -5.36 -1.59
N SER A 149 -4.80 -4.49 -1.53
CA SER A 149 -4.95 -3.17 -0.93
C SER A 149 -6.03 -2.34 -1.64
N LEU A 150 -5.98 -2.28 -2.98
CA LEU A 150 -6.98 -1.58 -3.78
C LEU A 150 -8.40 -2.09 -3.49
N MET A 151 -8.60 -3.40 -3.46
CA MET A 151 -9.91 -4.00 -3.21
C MET A 151 -10.47 -3.59 -1.84
N TYR A 152 -9.67 -3.62 -0.78
CA TYR A 152 -10.10 -3.22 0.55
C TYR A 152 -10.45 -1.73 0.62
N TYR A 153 -9.62 -0.86 0.07
CA TYR A 153 -9.95 0.56 0.02
C TYR A 153 -11.17 0.84 -0.85
N GLN A 154 -11.33 0.16 -1.99
CA GLN A 154 -12.50 0.35 -2.87
C GLN A 154 -13.82 -0.05 -2.21
N ILE A 155 -13.82 -1.06 -1.32
CA ILE A 155 -15.02 -1.44 -0.54
C ILE A 155 -15.43 -0.31 0.40
N LEU A 156 -14.46 0.37 1.04
CA LEU A 156 -14.74 1.46 1.99
C LEU A 156 -14.96 2.81 1.31
N TYR A 157 -14.50 2.97 0.09
CA TYR A 157 -14.61 4.17 -0.72
C TYR A 157 -15.20 3.84 -2.12
N PRO A 158 -16.47 3.37 -2.19
CA PRO A 158 -17.04 2.83 -3.44
C PRO A 158 -17.14 3.86 -4.56
N GLU A 159 -17.29 5.15 -4.23
CA GLU A 159 -17.42 6.25 -5.20
C GLU A 159 -16.09 6.94 -5.52
N THR A 160 -14.99 6.49 -4.91
CA THR A 160 -13.66 7.11 -5.06
C THR A 160 -12.89 6.48 -6.21
N VAL A 161 -12.29 7.32 -7.05
CA VAL A 161 -11.28 6.87 -8.02
C VAL A 161 -9.96 6.68 -7.27
N ILE A 162 -9.50 5.44 -7.13
CA ILE A 162 -8.25 5.11 -6.43
C ILE A 162 -7.17 4.78 -7.45
N MET A 163 -6.12 5.56 -7.45
CA MET A 163 -4.92 5.33 -8.26
C MET A 163 -3.86 4.64 -7.42
N VAL A 164 -3.40 3.48 -7.88
CA VAL A 164 -2.38 2.71 -7.16
C VAL A 164 -1.00 3.12 -7.66
N CYS A 165 -0.17 3.66 -6.76
CA CYS A 165 1.20 4.07 -7.04
C CYS A 165 2.15 3.28 -6.15
N PRO A 166 2.48 2.03 -6.51
CA PRO A 166 3.22 1.12 -5.64
C PRO A 166 4.70 1.48 -5.52
N ALA A 167 5.34 0.93 -4.48
CA ALA A 167 6.79 0.88 -4.33
C ALA A 167 7.25 -0.57 -4.16
N CYS A 168 8.50 -0.84 -4.52
CA CYS A 168 9.08 -2.19 -4.56
C CYS A 168 10.26 -2.31 -3.59
N PRO A 169 10.03 -2.43 -2.26
CA PRO A 169 11.10 -2.42 -1.26
C PRO A 169 11.96 -3.69 -1.25
N ASP A 170 11.42 -4.80 -1.71
CA ASP A 170 12.01 -6.14 -1.66
C ASP A 170 12.40 -6.69 -3.05
N GLY A 171 12.28 -5.84 -4.09
CA GLY A 171 12.71 -6.18 -5.45
C GLY A 171 11.76 -7.12 -6.20
N ILE A 172 10.61 -7.51 -5.64
CA ILE A 172 9.63 -8.38 -6.29
C ILE A 172 8.76 -7.55 -7.24
N THR A 173 8.93 -7.78 -8.55
CA THR A 173 8.22 -7.06 -9.61
C THR A 173 7.38 -8.02 -10.46
N ARG A 174 6.54 -7.44 -11.33
CA ARG A 174 5.77 -8.19 -12.33
C ARG A 174 6.65 -9.07 -13.23
N GLU A 175 7.85 -8.61 -13.54
CA GLU A 175 8.76 -9.25 -14.47
C GLU A 175 9.54 -10.41 -13.84
N ASN A 176 9.88 -10.31 -12.55
CA ASN A 176 10.84 -11.22 -11.90
C ASN A 176 10.27 -12.11 -10.79
N TRP A 177 9.02 -11.95 -10.37
CA TRP A 177 8.46 -12.66 -9.23
C TRP A 177 8.55 -14.19 -9.31
N ARG A 178 8.61 -14.74 -10.53
CA ARG A 178 8.73 -16.19 -10.76
C ARG A 178 10.15 -16.72 -10.64
N GLU A 179 11.15 -15.86 -10.55
CA GLU A 179 12.57 -16.25 -10.56
C GLU A 179 13.05 -16.70 -9.19
N THR A 180 12.29 -16.42 -8.13
CA THR A 180 12.64 -16.77 -6.75
C THR A 180 11.46 -17.41 -6.02
N GLU A 181 11.77 -18.32 -5.06
CA GLU A 181 10.75 -18.92 -4.21
C GLU A 181 9.99 -17.86 -3.42
N THR A 182 10.69 -16.87 -2.85
CA THR A 182 10.08 -15.75 -2.13
C THR A 182 9.11 -14.94 -3.02
N GLY A 183 9.46 -14.71 -4.28
CA GLY A 183 8.57 -14.02 -5.21
C GLY A 183 7.32 -14.83 -5.52
N VAL A 184 7.47 -16.14 -5.74
CA VAL A 184 6.34 -17.05 -5.97
C VAL A 184 5.41 -17.09 -4.74
N GLU A 185 5.96 -17.25 -3.53
CA GLU A 185 5.19 -17.22 -2.28
C GLU A 185 4.45 -15.89 -2.08
N ALA A 186 5.14 -14.76 -2.31
CA ALA A 186 4.55 -13.44 -2.16
C ALA A 186 3.35 -13.24 -3.09
N VAL A 187 3.48 -13.59 -4.39
CA VAL A 187 2.42 -13.38 -5.38
C VAL A 187 1.28 -14.39 -5.22
N THR A 188 1.58 -15.67 -4.95
CA THR A 188 0.53 -16.68 -4.75
C THR A 188 -0.26 -16.46 -3.46
N GLY A 189 0.33 -15.83 -2.44
CA GLY A 189 -0.36 -15.40 -1.22
C GLY A 189 -1.35 -14.25 -1.42
N GLU A 190 -1.34 -13.62 -2.60
CA GLU A 190 -2.26 -12.52 -2.95
C GLU A 190 -3.45 -12.96 -3.82
N ILE A 191 -3.48 -14.23 -4.24
CA ILE A 191 -4.52 -14.83 -5.08
C ILE A 191 -5.44 -15.70 -4.23
#